data_7b96ff62a79b15867d8b075f15fc12dd
#
_entry.id   7b96ff62a79b15867d8b075f15fc12dd
#
_cell.length_a   1.000
_cell.length_b   1.000
_cell.length_c   1.000
_cell.angle_alpha   90.00
_cell.angle_beta   90.00
_cell.angle_gamma   90.00
#
_symmetry.space_group_name_H-M   'P 1'
#
loop_
_entity.id
_entity.type
_entity.pdbx_description
1 polymer ?
#
loop_
_entity_poly.entity_id
_entity_poly.type
_entity_poly.pdbx_seq_one_letter_code
_entity_poly.pdbx_strand_id
1 'polypeptide(L)'
;MVDLSRVHHRDMLIALLAVLGVDLVVIVVLAALLISRRRWVSRRPGAFAGRIRAADGDFDGIGAKWQRGYGRWVRDVLVWTKAPLLFRNELVPVDELASERSAPDELKRLGDDPIVIALTTGATTIEVAAAGDDRGLLRGGLRPRED
;
A
#
# COMPACT_ATOMS: atom_id res chain seq x y z
N MET A 1 17.45 32.10 -52.12
CA MET A 1 16.06 31.72 -51.83
C MET A 1 16.11 30.80 -50.61
N VAL A 2 15.81 31.35 -49.42
CA VAL A 2 15.83 30.54 -48.20
C VAL A 2 14.63 29.62 -48.24
N ASP A 3 14.89 28.31 -48.10
CA ASP A 3 13.87 27.26 -48.15
C ASP A 3 13.04 27.31 -46.82
N LEU A 4 11.97 28.11 -46.88
CA LEU A 4 11.03 28.32 -45.76
C LEU A 4 10.44 26.99 -45.23
N SER A 5 10.40 25.96 -46.07
CA SER A 5 9.85 24.67 -45.67
C SER A 5 10.76 23.92 -44.70
N ARG A 6 12.07 24.07 -44.82
CA ARG A 6 13.05 23.46 -43.91
C ARG A 6 13.08 24.12 -42.55
N VAL A 7 12.88 25.43 -42.51
CA VAL A 7 12.81 26.18 -41.23
C VAL A 7 11.58 25.76 -40.44
N HIS A 8 10.45 25.62 -41.11
CA HIS A 8 9.18 25.22 -40.46
C HIS A 8 9.22 23.80 -39.90
N HIS A 9 9.86 22.87 -40.57
CA HIS A 9 10.06 21.50 -40.09
C HIS A 9 10.98 21.40 -38.89
N ARG A 10 12.04 22.20 -38.85
CA ARG A 10 12.97 22.25 -37.70
C ARG A 10 12.31 22.82 -36.45
N ASP A 11 11.54 23.87 -36.62
CA ASP A 11 10.82 24.51 -35.50
C ASP A 11 9.73 23.59 -34.91
N MET A 12 9.02 22.87 -35.78
CA MET A 12 8.06 21.85 -35.35
C MET A 12 8.73 20.68 -34.62
N LEU A 13 9.87 20.19 -35.10
CA LEU A 13 10.62 19.13 -34.42
C LEU A 13 11.14 19.57 -33.06
N ILE A 14 11.65 20.78 -32.94
CA ILE A 14 12.12 21.37 -31.68
C ILE A 14 10.96 21.51 -30.71
N ALA A 15 9.82 22.02 -31.15
CA ALA A 15 8.63 22.15 -30.32
C ALA A 15 8.11 20.76 -29.84
N LEU A 16 8.07 19.76 -30.73
CA LEU A 16 7.67 18.40 -30.38
C LEU A 16 8.63 17.76 -29.36
N LEU A 17 9.95 17.93 -29.56
CA LEU A 17 10.97 17.43 -28.63
C LEU A 17 10.90 18.14 -27.28
N ALA A 18 10.59 19.43 -27.25
CA ALA A 18 10.42 20.20 -26.02
C ALA A 18 9.21 19.69 -25.22
N VAL A 19 8.06 19.49 -25.86
CA VAL A 19 6.85 18.93 -25.23
C VAL A 19 7.11 17.52 -24.69
N LEU A 20 7.73 16.65 -25.49
CA LEU A 20 8.07 15.29 -25.09
C LEU A 20 9.05 15.27 -23.91
N GLY A 21 10.02 16.19 -23.90
CA GLY A 21 10.99 16.34 -22.82
C GLY A 21 10.33 16.79 -21.51
N VAL A 22 9.38 17.73 -21.58
CA VAL A 22 8.61 18.18 -20.39
C VAL A 22 7.77 17.03 -19.84
N ASP A 23 7.08 16.29 -20.70
CA ASP A 23 6.28 15.13 -20.27
C ASP A 23 7.15 14.06 -19.58
N LEU A 24 8.32 13.77 -20.14
CA LEU A 24 9.27 12.84 -19.54
C LEU A 24 9.74 13.30 -18.17
N VAL A 25 10.10 14.58 -18.02
CA VAL A 25 10.52 15.15 -16.73
C VAL A 25 9.41 15.05 -15.69
N VAL A 26 8.17 15.36 -16.07
CA VAL A 26 7.00 15.25 -15.18
C VAL A 26 6.82 13.80 -14.72
N ILE A 27 6.89 12.83 -15.64
CA ILE A 27 6.77 11.40 -15.32
C ILE A 27 7.86 10.96 -14.34
N VAL A 28 9.12 11.36 -14.59
CA VAL A 28 10.26 11.02 -13.71
C VAL A 28 10.10 11.62 -12.32
N VAL A 29 9.66 12.88 -12.22
CA VAL A 29 9.42 13.55 -10.94
C VAL A 29 8.29 12.85 -10.18
N LEU A 30 7.17 12.53 -10.84
CA LEU A 30 6.06 11.81 -10.22
C LEU A 30 6.49 10.41 -9.74
N ALA A 31 7.24 9.68 -10.56
CA ALA A 31 7.79 8.38 -10.19
C ALA A 31 8.73 8.48 -8.98
N ALA A 32 9.62 9.47 -8.96
CA ALA A 32 10.52 9.72 -7.85
C ALA A 32 9.75 10.06 -6.54
N LEU A 33 8.71 10.87 -6.63
CA LEU A 33 7.84 11.19 -5.49
C LEU A 33 7.12 9.95 -4.96
N LEU A 34 6.58 9.10 -5.83
CA LEU A 34 5.91 7.85 -5.44
C LEU A 34 6.88 6.87 -4.77
N ILE A 35 8.07 6.71 -5.35
CA ILE A 35 9.11 5.83 -4.79
C ILE A 35 9.59 6.37 -3.44
N SER A 36 9.84 7.67 -3.34
CA SER A 36 10.25 8.32 -2.09
C SER A 36 9.20 8.15 -1.00
N ARG A 37 7.92 8.37 -1.34
CA ARG A 37 6.81 8.17 -0.41
C ARG A 37 6.70 6.72 0.07
N ARG A 38 6.81 5.76 -0.85
CA ARG A 38 6.79 4.33 -0.53
C ARG A 38 7.94 3.97 0.41
N ARG A 39 9.15 4.44 0.12
CA ARG A 39 10.33 4.21 0.97
C ARG A 39 10.16 4.83 2.36
N TRP A 40 9.58 6.02 2.43
CA TRP A 40 9.35 6.69 3.71
C TRP A 40 8.34 5.94 4.58
N VAL A 41 7.23 5.47 4.01
CA VAL A 41 6.20 4.69 4.73
C VAL A 41 6.76 3.34 5.19
N SER A 42 7.49 2.64 4.32
CA SER A 42 8.05 1.31 4.63
C SER A 42 9.21 1.35 5.64
N ARG A 43 9.88 2.49 5.79
CA ARG A 43 10.99 2.67 6.74
C ARG A 43 10.54 3.13 8.13
N ARG A 44 9.27 3.40 8.34
CA ARG A 44 8.78 3.74 9.68
C ARG A 44 8.97 2.56 10.63
N PRO A 45 9.47 2.79 11.86
CA PRO A 45 9.62 1.73 12.84
C PRO A 45 8.30 1.00 13.07
N GLY A 46 8.33 -0.33 13.00
CA GLY A 46 7.14 -1.16 13.18
C GLY A 46 6.19 -1.23 11.98
N ALA A 47 6.55 -0.65 10.83
CA ALA A 47 5.76 -0.79 9.61
C ALA A 47 6.00 -2.15 8.93
N PHE A 48 4.93 -2.76 8.45
CA PHE A 48 4.97 -3.98 7.64
C PHE A 48 4.16 -3.83 6.36
N ALA A 49 4.56 -4.52 5.31
CA ALA A 49 3.82 -4.59 4.06
C ALA A 49 2.82 -5.75 4.12
N GLY A 50 1.62 -5.54 3.58
CA GLY A 50 0.62 -6.59 3.62
C GLY A 50 -0.62 -6.31 2.80
N ARG A 51 -1.67 -7.05 3.13
CA ARG A 51 -3.00 -6.88 2.58
C ARG A 51 -4.03 -6.87 3.70
N ILE A 52 -5.10 -6.13 3.50
CA ILE A 52 -6.22 -6.00 4.43
C ILE A 52 -7.54 -6.17 3.71
N ARG A 53 -8.53 -6.73 4.41
CA ARG A 53 -9.93 -6.76 3.98
C ARG A 53 -10.88 -6.76 5.17
N ALA A 54 -12.12 -6.36 4.97
CA ALA A 54 -13.20 -6.59 5.90
C ALA A 54 -13.85 -7.96 5.58
N ALA A 55 -13.85 -8.88 6.53
CA ALA A 55 -14.41 -10.23 6.33
C ALA A 55 -15.95 -10.17 6.20
N ASP A 56 -16.57 -9.27 6.93
CA ASP A 56 -18.03 -9.16 7.05
C ASP A 56 -18.62 -8.02 6.18
N GLY A 57 -17.88 -7.55 5.16
CA GLY A 57 -18.37 -6.53 4.25
C GLY A 57 -17.48 -5.30 4.14
N ASP A 58 -17.95 -4.14 4.58
CA ASP A 58 -17.25 -2.86 4.45
C ASP A 58 -17.00 -2.24 5.81
N PHE A 59 -15.80 -1.78 6.06
CA PHE A 59 -15.43 -1.07 7.27
C PHE A 59 -14.59 0.16 6.90
N ASP A 60 -15.17 1.33 7.04
CA ASP A 60 -14.50 2.65 6.94
C ASP A 60 -13.46 2.75 5.81
N GLY A 61 -13.90 2.37 4.59
CA GLY A 61 -13.05 2.36 3.41
C GLY A 61 -12.22 1.09 3.19
N ILE A 62 -12.35 0.07 4.04
CA ILE A 62 -11.78 -1.26 3.84
C ILE A 62 -12.89 -2.18 3.33
N GLY A 63 -12.79 -2.60 2.08
CA GLY A 63 -13.79 -3.47 1.43
C GLY A 63 -13.55 -4.95 1.65
N ALA A 64 -14.46 -5.77 1.12
CA ALA A 64 -14.40 -7.23 1.18
C ALA A 64 -13.25 -7.85 0.37
N LYS A 65 -12.66 -7.12 -0.56
CA LYS A 65 -11.51 -7.57 -1.37
C LYS A 65 -10.20 -7.20 -0.70
N TRP A 66 -9.18 -8.07 -0.87
CA TRP A 66 -7.84 -7.81 -0.40
C TRP A 66 -7.23 -6.54 -1.02
N GLN A 67 -6.89 -5.58 -0.18
CA GLN A 67 -6.27 -4.32 -0.55
C GLN A 67 -4.81 -4.29 -0.09
N ARG A 68 -3.91 -3.87 -0.97
CA ARG A 68 -2.48 -3.74 -0.67
C ARG A 68 -2.21 -2.47 0.13
N GLY A 69 -1.23 -2.54 1.01
CA GLY A 69 -0.80 -1.37 1.78
C GLY A 69 0.29 -1.70 2.79
N TYR A 70 0.44 -0.79 3.72
CA TYR A 70 1.37 -0.89 4.84
C TYR A 70 0.62 -0.68 6.15
N GLY A 71 0.84 -1.59 7.09
CA GLY A 71 0.30 -1.51 8.44
C GLY A 71 1.33 -1.04 9.45
N ARG A 72 0.89 -0.37 10.48
CA ARG A 72 1.69 -0.03 11.65
C ARG A 72 0.78 0.08 12.86
N TRP A 73 1.21 -0.48 13.97
CA TRP A 73 0.50 -0.36 15.23
C TRP A 73 0.84 0.95 15.95
N VAL A 74 -0.19 1.60 16.46
CA VAL A 74 -0.09 2.71 17.40
C VAL A 74 -0.99 2.35 18.60
N ARG A 75 -0.39 1.76 19.61
CA ARG A 75 -1.10 1.11 20.71
C ARG A 75 -2.03 0.00 20.19
N ASP A 76 -3.32 0.09 20.43
CA ASP A 76 -4.41 -0.79 20.03
C ASP A 76 -5.08 -0.40 18.69
N VAL A 77 -4.50 0.57 17.98
CA VAL A 77 -5.00 1.01 16.67
C VAL A 77 -4.04 0.58 15.57
N LEU A 78 -4.56 -0.18 14.61
CA LEU A 78 -3.86 -0.47 13.37
C LEU A 78 -4.04 0.69 12.41
N VAL A 79 -2.95 1.38 12.09
CA VAL A 79 -2.91 2.42 11.06
C VAL A 79 -2.56 1.76 9.74
N TRP A 80 -3.52 1.74 8.83
CA TRP A 80 -3.35 1.16 7.50
C TRP A 80 -3.22 2.23 6.42
N THR A 81 -2.13 2.20 5.68
CA THR A 81 -1.86 3.11 4.58
C THR A 81 -2.04 2.38 3.25
N LYS A 82 -3.02 2.80 2.46
CA LYS A 82 -3.36 2.15 1.19
C LYS A 82 -2.34 2.41 0.09
N ALA A 83 -1.92 1.36 -0.60
CA ALA A 83 -1.18 1.45 -1.85
C ALA A 83 -2.16 1.66 -3.04
N PRO A 84 -1.70 2.24 -4.18
CA PRO A 84 -0.32 2.57 -4.49
C PRO A 84 0.13 3.97 -4.03
N LEU A 85 -0.79 4.90 -3.85
CA LEU A 85 -0.46 6.32 -3.65
C LEU A 85 -0.04 6.66 -2.21
N LEU A 86 -0.41 5.83 -1.22
CA LEU A 86 -0.03 5.97 0.19
C LEU A 86 -0.43 7.32 0.84
N PHE A 87 -1.49 7.95 0.32
CA PHE A 87 -2.00 9.21 0.85
C PHE A 87 -3.16 9.04 1.84
N ARG A 88 -3.83 7.90 1.82
CA ARG A 88 -4.93 7.59 2.72
C ARG A 88 -4.49 6.64 3.81
N ASN A 89 -4.77 7.03 5.03
CA ASN A 89 -4.62 6.19 6.21
C ASN A 89 -6.01 5.86 6.73
N GLU A 90 -6.25 4.58 6.94
CA GLU A 90 -7.42 4.10 7.65
C GLU A 90 -7.00 3.73 9.09
N LEU A 91 -7.77 4.14 10.05
CA LEU A 91 -7.54 3.84 11.46
C LEU A 91 -8.49 2.72 11.88
N VAL A 92 -7.93 1.58 12.24
CA VAL A 92 -8.69 0.43 12.70
C VAL A 92 -8.44 0.24 14.19
N PRO A 93 -9.35 0.70 15.06
CA PRO A 93 -9.27 0.36 16.47
C PRO A 93 -9.52 -1.14 16.61
N VAL A 94 -8.64 -1.84 17.33
CA VAL A 94 -8.71 -3.28 17.46
C VAL A 94 -8.99 -3.65 18.89
N ASP A 95 -10.06 -4.40 19.09
CA ASP A 95 -10.47 -4.87 20.43
C ASP A 95 -9.68 -6.11 20.83
N GLU A 96 -9.55 -7.09 19.90
CA GLU A 96 -8.82 -8.33 20.18
C GLU A 96 -8.30 -9.01 18.90
N LEU A 97 -7.33 -9.90 19.09
CA LEU A 97 -6.86 -10.83 18.07
C LEU A 97 -7.75 -12.10 18.12
N ALA A 98 -8.65 -12.25 17.16
CA ALA A 98 -9.60 -13.36 17.14
C ALA A 98 -8.96 -14.69 16.71
N SER A 99 -8.14 -14.67 15.65
CA SER A 99 -7.48 -15.88 15.14
C SER A 99 -6.25 -15.57 14.29
N GLU A 100 -5.44 -16.61 14.10
CA GLU A 100 -4.30 -16.58 13.17
C GLU A 100 -4.30 -17.87 12.35
N ARG A 101 -4.05 -17.76 11.06
CA ARG A 101 -4.00 -18.89 10.13
C ARG A 101 -2.97 -18.68 9.03
N SER A 102 -2.57 -19.76 8.37
CA SER A 102 -1.77 -19.66 7.15
C SER A 102 -2.56 -18.96 6.05
N ALA A 103 -1.87 -18.19 5.23
CA ALA A 103 -2.51 -17.46 4.15
C ALA A 103 -2.98 -18.40 3.04
N PRO A 104 -4.13 -18.12 2.41
CA PRO A 104 -4.58 -18.84 1.24
C PRO A 104 -3.66 -18.59 0.04
N ASP A 105 -3.78 -19.44 -0.99
CA ASP A 105 -2.92 -19.41 -2.19
C ASP A 105 -2.89 -18.06 -2.92
N GLU A 106 -4.00 -17.31 -2.88
CA GLU A 106 -4.10 -15.97 -3.46
C GLU A 106 -3.15 -14.93 -2.82
N LEU A 107 -2.64 -15.21 -1.62
CA LEU A 107 -1.75 -14.34 -0.85
C LEU A 107 -0.29 -14.80 -0.84
N LYS A 108 0.06 -15.87 -1.54
CA LYS A 108 1.46 -16.41 -1.60
C LYS A 108 2.50 -15.41 -2.07
N ARG A 109 2.09 -14.36 -2.78
CA ARG A 109 2.99 -13.29 -3.26
C ARG A 109 3.41 -12.30 -2.19
N LEU A 110 2.94 -12.44 -0.94
CA LEU A 110 3.32 -11.57 0.17
C LEU A 110 4.71 -11.86 0.72
N GLY A 111 5.31 -13.01 0.41
CA GLY A 111 6.60 -13.45 0.91
C GLY A 111 6.57 -14.91 1.33
N ASP A 112 7.58 -15.32 2.08
CA ASP A 112 7.67 -16.68 2.60
C ASP A 112 6.68 -16.88 3.76
N ASP A 113 6.01 -18.02 3.76
CA ASP A 113 5.05 -18.44 4.77
C ASP A 113 4.07 -17.34 5.22
N PRO A 114 3.30 -16.73 4.30
CA PRO A 114 2.43 -15.62 4.63
C PRO A 114 1.32 -16.09 5.59
N ILE A 115 0.98 -15.23 6.53
CA ILE A 115 -0.03 -15.47 7.54
C ILE A 115 -1.15 -14.45 7.47
N VAL A 116 -2.33 -14.84 7.91
CA VAL A 116 -3.51 -13.99 8.07
C VAL A 116 -3.90 -13.98 9.53
N ILE A 117 -4.08 -12.77 10.08
CA ILE A 117 -4.72 -12.59 11.38
C ILE A 117 -6.10 -12.01 11.19
N ALA A 118 -7.03 -12.44 12.02
CA ALA A 118 -8.36 -11.85 12.14
C ALA A 118 -8.42 -11.00 13.38
N LEU A 119 -8.81 -9.74 13.20
CA LEU A 119 -8.91 -8.73 14.25
C LEU A 119 -10.38 -8.36 14.42
N THR A 120 -10.84 -8.27 15.65
CA THR A 120 -12.18 -7.78 15.96
C THR A 120 -12.15 -6.28 16.21
N THR A 121 -13.03 -5.55 15.52
CA THR A 121 -13.25 -4.13 15.72
C THR A 121 -14.76 -3.88 15.84
N GLY A 122 -15.25 -3.66 17.05
CA GLY A 122 -16.69 -3.62 17.32
C GLY A 122 -17.38 -4.92 16.89
N ALA A 123 -18.34 -4.82 15.95
CA ALA A 123 -19.07 -5.95 15.39
C ALA A 123 -18.45 -6.51 14.09
N THR A 124 -17.34 -5.96 13.63
CA THR A 124 -16.75 -6.29 12.33
C THR A 124 -15.44 -7.04 12.51
N THR A 125 -15.17 -8.01 11.63
CA THR A 125 -13.91 -8.72 11.57
C THR A 125 -13.08 -8.20 10.41
N ILE A 126 -11.86 -7.76 10.73
CA ILE A 126 -10.85 -7.31 9.76
C ILE A 126 -9.79 -8.38 9.65
N GLU A 127 -9.49 -8.81 8.44
CA GLU A 127 -8.39 -9.73 8.17
C GLU A 127 -7.17 -8.96 7.62
N VAL A 128 -6.01 -9.23 8.17
CA VAL A 128 -4.74 -8.65 7.74
C VAL A 128 -3.75 -9.76 7.46
N ALA A 129 -3.11 -9.68 6.30
CA ALA A 129 -2.12 -10.63 5.86
C ALA A 129 -0.75 -9.98 5.67
N ALA A 130 0.30 -10.67 6.06
CA ALA A 130 1.69 -10.27 5.85
C ALA A 130 2.59 -11.49 5.64
N ALA A 131 3.86 -11.25 5.24
CA ALA A 131 4.86 -12.30 5.21
C ALA A 131 5.10 -12.90 6.59
N GLY A 132 5.51 -14.16 6.66
CA GLY A 132 5.78 -14.84 7.93
C GLY A 132 6.86 -14.15 8.77
N ASP A 133 7.87 -13.56 8.13
CA ASP A 133 8.93 -12.79 8.80
C ASP A 133 8.39 -11.56 9.55
N ASP A 134 7.29 -11.00 9.07
CA ASP A 134 6.64 -9.84 9.69
C ASP A 134 5.59 -10.21 10.77
N ARG A 135 5.51 -11.47 11.16
CA ARG A 135 4.53 -11.98 12.12
C ARG A 135 4.49 -11.20 13.42
N GLY A 136 5.66 -10.86 13.96
CA GLY A 136 5.77 -10.05 15.16
C GLY A 136 5.23 -8.64 14.99
N LEU A 137 5.52 -8.02 13.85
CA LEU A 137 5.00 -6.69 13.50
C LEU A 137 3.49 -6.73 13.23
N LEU A 138 3.01 -7.80 12.57
CA LEU A 138 1.61 -8.00 12.26
C LEU A 138 0.74 -8.14 13.51
N ARG A 139 1.21 -8.90 14.50
CA ARG A 139 0.51 -9.05 15.78
C ARG A 139 0.55 -7.79 16.64
N GLY A 140 1.59 -6.96 16.48
CA GLY A 140 1.82 -5.82 17.35
C GLY A 140 1.96 -6.23 18.80
N GLY A 141 1.31 -5.51 19.70
CA GLY A 141 1.25 -5.83 21.12
C GLY A 141 0.06 -6.72 21.54
N LEU A 142 -0.73 -7.19 20.58
CA LEU A 142 -1.90 -8.01 20.85
C LEU A 142 -1.50 -9.44 21.23
N ARG A 143 -2.12 -9.96 22.28
CA ARG A 143 -1.99 -11.36 22.63
C ARG A 143 -3.17 -12.14 22.05
N PRO A 144 -2.95 -13.37 21.57
CA PRO A 144 -4.06 -14.26 21.23
C PRO A 144 -4.93 -14.46 22.48
N ARG A 145 -6.23 -14.58 22.25
CA ARG A 145 -7.15 -14.99 23.31
C ARG A 145 -6.73 -16.39 23.76
N GLU A 146 -6.34 -16.50 25.02
CA GLU A 146 -6.16 -17.79 25.67
C GLU A 146 -7.56 -18.30 26.04
N ASP A 147 -8.01 -19.32 25.35
CA ASP A 147 -9.25 -20.07 25.72
C ASP A 147 -8.99 -21.00 26.90
#